data_1853724c42a1473539967e043200f9d4
#
_entry.id   1853724c42a1473539967e043200f9d4
#
_cell.length_a   1.000
_cell.length_b   1.000
_cell.length_c   1.000
_cell.angle_alpha   90.00
_cell.angle_beta   90.00
_cell.angle_gamma   90.00
#
_symmetry.space_group_name_H-M   'P 1'
#
loop_
_entity.id
_entity.type
_entity.pdbx_description
1 polymer ?
#
loop_
_entity_poly.entity_id
_entity_poly.type
_entity_poly.pdbx_seq_one_letter_code
_entity_poly.pdbx_strand_id
1 'polypeptide(L)'
;MIFHDIVIVGGGLTGLMAAVEAPPGVDVAVISKIYPTRSHSGAAQGGFNAALGEDDSVEDHLFDTVKGGDYLGDQDAIEVLCSEGPEVIRQLEQMGVPWSRTPDGRPAQRSLGGAGFPRACYAADISGHVVLHTLYERALRAGVRIYPERHLVELLVEDGALAGLLVYDLATARLEVVRCRAALLATGGYGRIFHKTTNGHSNTGDGTAIAYRAGAVLADMEFVQFHPTTLYGTNILISEAARGEGGYLRNASGERFMVRYAPQKMELAPRDVVSRSIFQEIKEGRGLGDGYIHLDLTHLGPDKILRQLPQINDLAHLYAALDPAQTPIPIEPAQHYSMGGIRVNLDCETNISGLLAAGETANVSVHGANRLGGNSLLETVVFGRRAGKHLLKATDRPPPRASLDQALARWQAIFCAGKPQQPGDSASAIREAINRTMTDKVGVFRTGEELREAVEEIAALRRRYGALRAPAGEHPFNYQLI
;
A
#
# COMPACT_ATOMS: atom_id res chain seq x y z
N MET A 1 -21.37 21.32 8.14
CA MET A 1 -21.21 20.95 6.72
C MET A 1 -19.99 21.66 6.19
N ILE A 2 -19.05 20.90 5.62
CA ILE A 2 -17.79 21.40 5.08
C ILE A 2 -17.89 21.32 3.55
N PHE A 3 -17.38 22.31 2.82
CA PHE A 3 -17.33 22.31 1.37
C PHE A 3 -15.90 22.61 0.91
N HIS A 4 -15.42 21.85 -0.09
CA HIS A 4 -14.20 22.09 -0.84
C HIS A 4 -14.45 21.82 -2.32
N ASP A 5 -13.68 22.43 -3.21
CA ASP A 5 -13.77 22.08 -4.63
C ASP A 5 -13.30 20.63 -4.85
N ILE A 6 -12.19 20.25 -4.23
CA ILE A 6 -11.59 18.93 -4.32
C ILE A 6 -11.34 18.36 -2.92
N VAL A 7 -11.71 17.09 -2.72
CA VAL A 7 -11.37 16.34 -1.51
C VAL A 7 -10.53 15.12 -1.87
N ILE A 8 -9.34 15.04 -1.30
CA ILE A 8 -8.44 13.90 -1.42
C ILE A 8 -8.53 13.06 -0.14
N VAL A 9 -8.86 11.79 -0.27
CA VAL A 9 -8.97 10.86 0.86
C VAL A 9 -7.73 9.98 0.91
N GLY A 10 -6.86 10.23 1.87
CA GLY A 10 -5.58 9.55 2.08
C GLY A 10 -4.40 10.52 2.00
N GLY A 11 -3.66 10.64 3.10
CA GLY A 11 -2.49 11.51 3.24
C GLY A 11 -1.15 10.80 2.97
N GLY A 12 -1.13 9.74 2.15
CA GLY A 12 0.07 9.07 1.67
C GLY A 12 0.71 9.79 0.48
N LEU A 13 1.73 9.17 -0.13
CA LEU A 13 2.46 9.75 -1.28
C LEU A 13 1.53 10.16 -2.41
N THR A 14 0.60 9.28 -2.80
CA THR A 14 -0.35 9.55 -3.89
C THR A 14 -1.22 10.76 -3.63
N GLY A 15 -1.84 10.81 -2.44
CA GLY A 15 -2.74 11.92 -2.10
C GLY A 15 -2.00 13.24 -1.95
N LEU A 16 -0.81 13.24 -1.34
CA LEU A 16 -0.01 14.46 -1.20
C LEU A 16 0.56 14.92 -2.54
N MET A 17 0.98 14.01 -3.42
CA MET A 17 1.42 14.35 -4.78
C MET A 17 0.27 14.98 -5.57
N ALA A 18 -0.92 14.39 -5.52
CA ALA A 18 -2.10 14.95 -6.18
C ALA A 18 -2.48 16.33 -5.60
N ALA A 19 -2.35 16.53 -4.30
CA ALA A 19 -2.62 17.82 -3.66
C ALA A 19 -1.64 18.92 -4.09
N VAL A 20 -0.36 18.58 -4.24
CA VAL A 20 0.70 19.51 -4.71
C VAL A 20 0.53 19.88 -6.19
N GLU A 21 0.03 18.93 -6.99
CA GLU A 21 -0.22 19.13 -8.44
C GLU A 21 -1.58 19.78 -8.75
N ALA A 22 -2.41 19.97 -7.73
CA ALA A 22 -3.67 20.66 -7.92
C ALA A 22 -3.43 22.11 -8.37
N PRO A 23 -4.26 22.66 -9.29
CA PRO A 23 -4.04 23.98 -9.84
C PRO A 23 -4.13 25.09 -8.79
N PRO A 24 -3.38 26.17 -8.95
CA PRO A 24 -3.50 27.36 -8.10
C PRO A 24 -4.93 27.91 -8.09
N GLY A 25 -5.43 28.27 -6.90
CA GLY A 25 -6.75 28.88 -6.74
C GLY A 25 -7.92 27.90 -6.56
N VAL A 26 -7.68 26.60 -6.63
CA VAL A 26 -8.67 25.56 -6.31
C VAL A 26 -8.62 25.24 -4.81
N ASP A 27 -9.77 25.19 -4.16
CA ASP A 27 -9.85 24.82 -2.73
C ASP A 27 -9.72 23.29 -2.56
N VAL A 28 -8.52 22.86 -2.15
CA VAL A 28 -8.16 21.45 -1.98
C VAL A 28 -8.08 21.10 -0.51
N ALA A 29 -8.73 20.00 -0.13
CA ALA A 29 -8.59 19.40 1.19
C ALA A 29 -8.08 17.96 1.12
N VAL A 30 -7.22 17.59 2.06
CA VAL A 30 -6.78 16.21 2.29
C VAL A 30 -7.41 15.70 3.59
N ILE A 31 -8.18 14.63 3.50
CA ILE A 31 -8.74 13.92 4.66
C ILE A 31 -7.90 12.66 4.89
N SER A 32 -7.43 12.45 6.11
CA SER A 32 -6.59 11.31 6.42
C SER A 32 -7.02 10.65 7.74
N LYS A 33 -7.17 9.32 7.73
CA LYS A 33 -7.50 8.50 8.91
C LYS A 33 -6.46 8.63 10.03
N ILE A 34 -5.21 8.86 9.65
CA ILE A 34 -4.08 9.10 10.55
C ILE A 34 -3.35 10.38 10.13
N TYR A 35 -2.40 10.84 10.92
CA TYR A 35 -1.49 11.91 10.50
C TYR A 35 -0.78 11.51 9.20
N PRO A 36 -0.72 12.36 8.16
CA PRO A 36 -0.11 12.04 6.86
C PRO A 36 1.31 11.49 6.96
N THR A 37 2.15 12.09 7.81
CA THR A 37 3.54 11.65 8.02
C THR A 37 3.67 10.27 8.68
N ARG A 38 2.58 9.69 9.17
CA ARG A 38 2.51 8.32 9.73
C ARG A 38 1.89 7.32 8.75
N SER A 39 1.60 7.73 7.50
CA SER A 39 1.07 6.82 6.49
C SER A 39 2.07 5.70 6.17
N HIS A 40 1.56 4.58 5.66
CA HIS A 40 2.37 3.41 5.31
C HIS A 40 3.50 3.74 4.31
N SER A 41 3.32 4.75 3.47
CA SER A 41 4.35 5.24 2.54
C SER A 41 5.68 5.56 3.22
N GLY A 42 5.65 6.04 4.48
CA GLY A 42 6.85 6.32 5.27
C GLY A 42 7.69 5.09 5.62
N ALA A 43 7.11 3.89 5.57
CA ALA A 43 7.82 2.64 5.85
C ALA A 43 8.55 2.06 4.62
N ALA A 44 8.37 2.66 3.43
CA ALA A 44 8.95 2.14 2.20
C ALA A 44 10.47 2.44 2.10
N GLN A 45 11.26 1.40 1.92
CA GLN A 45 12.72 1.44 1.98
C GLN A 45 13.39 1.39 0.59
N GLY A 46 12.74 0.74 -0.38
CA GLY A 46 13.36 0.30 -1.64
C GLY A 46 13.89 1.40 -2.54
N GLY A 47 13.06 2.32 -2.94
CA GLY A 47 13.33 3.37 -3.92
C GLY A 47 12.29 3.43 -5.03
N PHE A 48 12.44 4.41 -5.90
CA PHE A 48 11.54 4.74 -7.01
C PHE A 48 12.22 4.39 -8.33
N ASN A 49 11.63 3.48 -9.10
CA ASN A 49 12.22 3.13 -10.40
C ASN A 49 12.10 4.29 -11.40
N ALA A 50 13.19 4.59 -12.10
CA ALA A 50 13.19 5.48 -13.25
C ALA A 50 14.40 5.17 -14.13
N ALA A 51 14.23 5.11 -15.44
CA ALA A 51 15.35 4.93 -16.39
C ALA A 51 16.13 6.24 -16.52
N LEU A 52 17.14 6.43 -15.66
CA LEU A 52 18.04 7.60 -15.64
C LEU A 52 19.50 7.24 -15.93
N GLY A 53 19.86 5.94 -15.90
CA GLY A 53 21.18 5.44 -16.23
C GLY A 53 21.50 5.59 -17.72
N GLU A 54 22.78 5.71 -18.07
CA GLU A 54 23.22 5.84 -19.46
C GLU A 54 23.00 4.55 -20.27
N ASP A 55 23.04 3.40 -19.60
CA ASP A 55 22.84 2.08 -20.20
C ASP A 55 21.38 1.57 -20.06
N ASP A 56 20.48 2.35 -19.44
CA ASP A 56 19.08 1.98 -19.21
C ASP A 56 18.14 2.81 -20.08
N SER A 57 17.00 2.26 -20.45
CA SER A 57 15.99 2.93 -21.28
C SER A 57 14.59 2.79 -20.70
N VAL A 58 13.67 3.64 -21.16
CA VAL A 58 12.23 3.51 -20.82
C VAL A 58 11.69 2.19 -21.34
N GLU A 59 12.13 1.76 -22.52
CA GLU A 59 11.77 0.49 -23.16
C GLU A 59 12.21 -0.72 -22.32
N ASP A 60 13.42 -0.68 -21.77
CA ASP A 60 13.92 -1.74 -20.86
C ASP A 60 13.11 -1.77 -19.54
N HIS A 61 12.77 -0.59 -19.00
CA HIS A 61 11.93 -0.50 -17.82
C HIS A 61 10.51 -1.03 -18.10
N LEU A 62 9.94 -0.69 -19.26
CA LEU A 62 8.64 -1.22 -19.71
C LEU A 62 8.70 -2.75 -19.86
N PHE A 63 9.71 -3.28 -20.54
CA PHE A 63 9.90 -4.72 -20.74
C PHE A 63 9.99 -5.46 -19.40
N ASP A 64 10.84 -4.97 -18.49
CA ASP A 64 10.99 -5.56 -17.15
C ASP A 64 9.67 -5.54 -16.37
N THR A 65 8.88 -4.47 -16.51
CA THR A 65 7.59 -4.32 -15.81
C THR A 65 6.55 -5.28 -16.36
N VAL A 66 6.41 -5.37 -17.69
CA VAL A 66 5.49 -6.31 -18.36
C VAL A 66 5.84 -7.75 -18.00
N LYS A 67 7.13 -8.11 -18.12
CA LYS A 67 7.62 -9.44 -17.77
C LYS A 67 7.47 -9.74 -16.28
N GLY A 68 7.80 -8.79 -15.43
CA GLY A 68 7.68 -8.92 -13.97
C GLY A 68 6.24 -9.11 -13.52
N GLY A 69 5.28 -8.55 -14.25
CA GLY A 69 3.82 -8.69 -14.05
C GLY A 69 3.21 -9.94 -14.69
N ASP A 70 4.03 -10.92 -15.11
CA ASP A 70 3.61 -12.14 -15.80
C ASP A 70 2.81 -11.89 -17.09
N TYR A 71 3.10 -10.78 -17.79
CA TYR A 71 2.43 -10.35 -19.04
C TYR A 71 0.93 -10.08 -18.88
N LEU A 72 0.44 -9.82 -17.67
CA LEU A 72 -0.97 -9.58 -17.35
C LEU A 72 -1.30 -8.11 -17.07
N GLY A 73 -0.29 -7.24 -17.05
CA GLY A 73 -0.50 -5.80 -16.91
C GLY A 73 -0.98 -5.14 -18.20
N ASP A 74 -1.66 -4.00 -18.06
CA ASP A 74 -2.04 -3.15 -19.18
C ASP A 74 -0.80 -2.41 -19.70
N GLN A 75 -0.42 -2.66 -20.96
CA GLN A 75 0.82 -2.15 -21.53
C GLN A 75 0.80 -0.63 -21.73
N ASP A 76 -0.35 -0.04 -22.08
CA ASP A 76 -0.49 1.40 -22.24
C ASP A 76 -0.29 2.11 -20.88
N ALA A 77 -0.82 1.53 -19.80
CA ALA A 77 -0.62 2.04 -18.45
C ALA A 77 0.83 1.87 -17.97
N ILE A 78 1.49 0.77 -18.33
CA ILE A 78 2.91 0.53 -18.03
C ILE A 78 3.78 1.50 -18.80
N GLU A 79 3.47 1.80 -20.07
CA GLU A 79 4.19 2.80 -20.86
C GLU A 79 4.11 4.19 -20.21
N VAL A 80 2.93 4.60 -19.76
CA VAL A 80 2.74 5.85 -19.00
C VAL A 80 3.59 5.85 -17.73
N LEU A 81 3.56 4.78 -16.95
CA LEU A 81 4.34 4.67 -15.71
C LEU A 81 5.84 4.84 -15.97
N CYS A 82 6.37 4.13 -16.96
CA CYS A 82 7.79 4.09 -17.24
C CYS A 82 8.30 5.38 -17.91
N SER A 83 7.52 5.95 -18.83
CA SER A 83 7.90 7.17 -19.57
C SER A 83 7.84 8.43 -18.70
N GLU A 84 6.86 8.54 -17.79
CA GLU A 84 6.76 9.68 -16.88
C GLU A 84 7.71 9.58 -15.67
N GLY A 85 8.22 8.38 -15.37
CA GLY A 85 9.09 8.13 -14.22
C GLY A 85 10.29 9.08 -14.11
N PRO A 86 11.14 9.23 -15.16
CA PRO A 86 12.30 10.12 -15.13
C PRO A 86 11.97 11.58 -14.84
N GLU A 87 10.87 12.09 -15.38
CA GLU A 87 10.41 13.47 -15.13
C GLU A 87 9.96 13.66 -13.69
N VAL A 88 9.18 12.71 -13.15
CA VAL A 88 8.67 12.79 -11.77
C VAL A 88 9.82 12.74 -10.76
N ILE A 89 10.86 11.94 -10.99
CA ILE A 89 12.05 11.91 -10.10
C ILE A 89 12.77 13.25 -10.11
N ARG A 90 12.95 13.89 -11.27
CA ARG A 90 13.54 15.24 -11.34
C ARG A 90 12.65 16.29 -10.65
N GLN A 91 11.34 16.17 -10.79
CA GLN A 91 10.40 17.06 -10.10
C GLN A 91 10.49 16.91 -8.57
N LEU A 92 10.54 15.68 -8.06
CA LEU A 92 10.74 15.43 -6.62
C LEU A 92 12.07 15.98 -6.12
N GLU A 93 13.13 15.87 -6.91
CA GLU A 93 14.42 16.50 -6.60
C GLU A 93 14.30 18.03 -6.49
N GLN A 94 13.63 18.68 -7.45
CA GLN A 94 13.36 20.13 -7.42
C GLN A 94 12.47 20.54 -6.23
N MET A 95 11.60 19.65 -5.79
CA MET A 95 10.80 19.85 -4.57
C MET A 95 11.66 19.77 -3.29
N GLY A 96 12.88 19.22 -3.37
CA GLY A 96 13.81 19.14 -2.26
C GLY A 96 14.02 17.75 -1.68
N VAL A 97 13.64 16.69 -2.38
CA VAL A 97 13.90 15.31 -1.94
C VAL A 97 15.42 15.06 -1.91
N PRO A 98 16.00 14.67 -0.76
CA PRO A 98 17.44 14.47 -0.59
C PRO A 98 17.84 13.06 -1.07
N TRP A 99 17.83 12.83 -2.39
CA TRP A 99 18.31 11.57 -2.96
C TRP A 99 19.77 11.29 -2.57
N SER A 100 20.11 10.03 -2.34
CA SER A 100 21.51 9.59 -2.34
C SER A 100 22.14 9.95 -3.67
N ARG A 101 23.45 10.32 -3.65
CA ARG A 101 24.13 10.88 -4.82
C ARG A 101 25.25 9.99 -5.31
N THR A 102 25.43 9.98 -6.62
CA THR A 102 26.66 9.52 -7.28
C THR A 102 27.79 10.55 -7.08
N PRO A 103 29.07 10.20 -7.31
CA PRO A 103 30.18 11.14 -7.19
C PRO A 103 30.07 12.40 -8.08
N ASP A 104 29.35 12.28 -9.19
CA ASP A 104 29.08 13.40 -10.14
C ASP A 104 27.79 14.16 -9.79
N GLY A 105 27.15 13.85 -8.64
CA GLY A 105 26.04 14.61 -8.08
C GLY A 105 24.64 14.23 -8.59
N ARG A 106 24.51 13.22 -9.45
CA ARG A 106 23.22 12.71 -9.92
C ARG A 106 22.52 11.86 -8.83
N PRO A 107 21.17 11.70 -8.85
CA PRO A 107 20.51 10.72 -8.01
C PRO A 107 21.09 9.32 -8.18
N ALA A 108 21.53 8.71 -7.10
CA ALA A 108 22.07 7.35 -7.13
C ALA A 108 20.93 6.33 -7.35
N GLN A 109 21.25 5.27 -8.08
CA GLN A 109 20.34 4.19 -8.40
C GLN A 109 20.88 2.85 -7.91
N ARG A 110 19.97 1.94 -7.49
CA ARG A 110 20.34 0.58 -7.07
C ARG A 110 19.48 -0.47 -7.77
N SER A 111 20.03 -1.69 -7.84
CA SER A 111 19.28 -2.84 -8.35
C SER A 111 18.26 -3.33 -7.35
N LEU A 112 17.06 -3.68 -7.84
CA LEU A 112 16.03 -4.41 -7.13
C LEU A 112 15.69 -5.68 -7.93
N GLY A 113 15.10 -6.68 -7.27
CA GLY A 113 14.81 -7.98 -7.88
C GLY A 113 13.85 -7.87 -9.05
N GLY A 114 14.17 -8.62 -10.09
CA GLY A 114 13.43 -8.66 -11.34
C GLY A 114 13.84 -7.59 -12.37
N ALA A 115 14.51 -6.51 -11.96
CA ALA A 115 15.00 -5.48 -12.86
C ALA A 115 16.25 -5.92 -13.62
N GLY A 116 16.35 -5.50 -14.87
CA GLY A 116 17.54 -5.70 -15.72
C GLY A 116 18.67 -4.73 -15.41
N PHE A 117 18.32 -3.53 -14.93
CA PHE A 117 19.25 -2.44 -14.66
C PHE A 117 19.08 -1.86 -13.25
N PRO A 118 20.12 -1.21 -12.67
CA PRO A 118 20.00 -0.43 -11.45
C PRO A 118 19.21 0.85 -11.73
N ARG A 119 17.89 0.87 -11.45
CA ARG A 119 17.05 2.03 -11.75
C ARG A 119 16.27 2.60 -10.54
N ALA A 120 16.37 1.99 -9.37
CA ALA A 120 15.67 2.49 -8.20
C ALA A 120 16.42 3.67 -7.58
N CYS A 121 15.93 4.89 -7.78
CA CYS A 121 16.38 6.10 -7.09
C CYS A 121 16.02 6.01 -5.61
N TYR A 122 16.97 6.27 -4.71
CA TYR A 122 16.81 6.02 -3.29
C TYR A 122 17.43 7.12 -2.41
N ALA A 123 16.99 7.20 -1.18
CA ALA A 123 17.61 7.95 -0.10
C ALA A 123 17.93 6.96 1.03
N ALA A 124 19.17 6.48 1.10
CA ALA A 124 19.57 5.38 1.98
C ALA A 124 18.56 4.21 1.93
N ASP A 125 18.02 3.79 3.07
CA ASP A 125 16.93 2.81 3.21
C ASP A 125 15.64 3.44 3.77
N ILE A 126 15.46 4.77 3.61
CA ILE A 126 14.31 5.56 4.09
C ILE A 126 13.63 6.36 2.97
N SER A 127 13.67 5.85 1.74
CA SER A 127 13.20 6.57 0.54
C SER A 127 11.76 7.08 0.65
N GLY A 128 10.84 6.24 1.11
CA GLY A 128 9.44 6.63 1.29
C GLY A 128 9.26 7.72 2.34
N HIS A 129 10.02 7.66 3.44
CA HIS A 129 9.98 8.64 4.51
C HIS A 129 10.35 10.04 4.03
N VAL A 130 11.48 10.18 3.34
CA VAL A 130 11.95 11.51 2.89
C VAL A 130 11.02 12.12 1.84
N VAL A 131 10.51 11.32 0.89
CA VAL A 131 9.57 11.82 -0.12
C VAL A 131 8.24 12.21 0.52
N LEU A 132 7.74 11.42 1.47
CA LEU A 132 6.50 11.71 2.19
C LEU A 132 6.58 13.04 2.94
N HIS A 133 7.66 13.28 3.67
CA HIS A 133 7.86 14.53 4.41
C HIS A 133 8.04 15.73 3.47
N THR A 134 8.76 15.57 2.38
CA THR A 134 8.91 16.63 1.35
C THR A 134 7.55 17.01 0.75
N LEU A 135 6.74 16.02 0.33
CA LEU A 135 5.42 16.30 -0.25
C LEU A 135 4.45 16.89 0.79
N TYR A 136 4.51 16.42 2.04
CA TYR A 136 3.70 16.99 3.12
C TYR A 136 4.02 18.47 3.36
N GLU A 137 5.31 18.82 3.43
CA GLU A 137 5.76 20.21 3.55
C GLU A 137 5.32 21.06 2.36
N ARG A 138 5.44 20.53 1.13
CA ARG A 138 4.98 21.20 -0.08
C ARG A 138 3.48 21.45 -0.08
N ALA A 139 2.68 20.49 0.34
CA ALA A 139 1.23 20.64 0.45
C ALA A 139 0.86 21.73 1.46
N LEU A 140 1.53 21.80 2.62
CA LEU A 140 1.33 22.86 3.61
C LEU A 140 1.69 24.24 3.04
N ARG A 141 2.83 24.35 2.35
CA ARG A 141 3.26 25.61 1.70
C ARG A 141 2.30 26.06 0.58
N ALA A 142 1.68 25.12 -0.11
CA ALA A 142 0.65 25.40 -1.12
C ALA A 142 -0.71 25.79 -0.52
N GLY A 143 -0.84 25.79 0.81
CA GLY A 143 -2.09 26.16 1.50
C GLY A 143 -3.15 25.06 1.48
N VAL A 144 -2.77 23.82 1.14
CA VAL A 144 -3.67 22.66 1.18
C VAL A 144 -4.21 22.45 2.60
N ARG A 145 -5.52 22.33 2.72
CA ARG A 145 -6.17 22.13 4.02
C ARG A 145 -6.12 20.64 4.39
N ILE A 146 -5.45 20.29 5.48
CA ILE A 146 -5.27 18.91 5.92
C ILE A 146 -6.12 18.63 7.16
N TYR A 147 -6.97 17.61 7.07
CA TYR A 147 -7.81 17.10 8.16
C TYR A 147 -7.29 15.73 8.61
N PRO A 148 -6.37 15.66 9.57
CA PRO A 148 -5.93 14.38 10.14
C PRO A 148 -7.03 13.79 11.03
N GLU A 149 -6.95 12.49 11.28
CA GLU A 149 -7.88 11.76 12.14
C GLU A 149 -9.35 11.86 11.71
N ARG A 150 -9.56 11.92 10.38
CA ARG A 150 -10.86 11.86 9.73
C ARG A 150 -10.98 10.58 8.92
N HIS A 151 -11.86 9.69 9.33
CA HIS A 151 -12.10 8.42 8.66
C HIS A 151 -13.25 8.54 7.65
N LEU A 152 -13.01 8.21 6.39
CA LEU A 152 -14.07 8.07 5.40
C LEU A 152 -14.97 6.89 5.79
N VAL A 153 -16.26 7.12 5.90
CA VAL A 153 -17.25 6.10 6.28
C VAL A 153 -18.10 5.68 5.09
N GLU A 154 -18.47 6.65 4.24
CA GLU A 154 -19.31 6.41 3.07
C GLU A 154 -19.05 7.43 1.98
N LEU A 155 -19.14 6.98 0.70
CA LEU A 155 -19.30 7.82 -0.47
C LEU A 155 -20.78 7.97 -0.77
N LEU A 156 -21.23 9.19 -0.88
CA LEU A 156 -22.62 9.53 -1.18
C LEU A 156 -22.72 9.70 -2.70
N VAL A 157 -23.36 8.75 -3.37
CA VAL A 157 -23.52 8.72 -4.83
C VAL A 157 -25.00 8.83 -5.19
N GLU A 158 -25.32 9.71 -6.13
CA GLU A 158 -26.65 9.93 -6.66
C GLU A 158 -26.57 9.96 -8.19
N ASP A 159 -27.44 9.23 -8.85
CA ASP A 159 -27.49 9.12 -10.32
C ASP A 159 -26.13 8.82 -10.99
N GLY A 160 -25.33 7.94 -10.37
CA GLY A 160 -24.01 7.55 -10.86
C GLY A 160 -22.92 8.62 -10.68
N ALA A 161 -23.20 9.66 -9.90
CA ALA A 161 -22.28 10.76 -9.65
C ALA A 161 -22.02 10.96 -8.15
N LEU A 162 -20.78 11.32 -7.80
CA LEU A 162 -20.40 11.65 -6.43
C LEU A 162 -21.17 12.90 -5.96
N ALA A 163 -21.87 12.78 -4.83
CA ALA A 163 -22.61 13.86 -4.19
C ALA A 163 -21.91 14.40 -2.93
N GLY A 164 -21.05 13.62 -2.31
CA GLY A 164 -20.30 14.01 -1.12
C GLY A 164 -19.69 12.81 -0.40
N LEU A 165 -19.11 13.10 0.74
CA LEU A 165 -18.48 12.12 1.62
C LEU A 165 -19.04 12.23 3.03
N LEU A 166 -19.26 11.09 3.67
CA LEU A 166 -19.51 11.04 5.10
C LEU A 166 -18.21 10.60 5.79
N VAL A 167 -17.74 11.41 6.72
CA VAL A 167 -16.52 11.17 7.47
C VAL A 167 -16.81 11.13 8.97
N TYR A 168 -16.02 10.34 9.68
CA TYR A 168 -16.04 10.25 11.13
C TYR A 168 -14.81 10.92 11.70
N ASP A 169 -15.01 11.96 12.50
CA ASP A 169 -13.96 12.64 13.25
C ASP A 169 -13.56 11.78 14.45
N LEU A 170 -12.36 11.22 14.42
CA LEU A 170 -11.85 10.35 15.48
C LEU A 170 -11.56 11.10 16.79
N ALA A 171 -11.23 12.39 16.70
CA ALA A 171 -10.93 13.21 17.88
C ALA A 171 -12.20 13.63 18.65
N THR A 172 -13.27 13.93 17.92
CA THR A 172 -14.52 14.43 18.51
C THR A 172 -15.66 13.40 18.52
N ALA A 173 -15.46 12.24 17.88
CA ALA A 173 -16.44 11.19 17.68
C ALA A 173 -17.73 11.66 16.97
N ARG A 174 -17.60 12.56 16.01
CA ARG A 174 -18.73 13.12 15.26
C ARG A 174 -18.70 12.70 13.80
N LEU A 175 -19.88 12.48 13.25
CA LEU A 175 -20.09 12.32 11.82
C LEU A 175 -20.21 13.68 11.17
N GLU A 176 -19.43 13.88 10.10
CA GLU A 176 -19.40 15.13 9.33
C GLU A 176 -19.67 14.82 7.85
N VAL A 177 -20.48 15.64 7.22
CA VAL A 177 -20.70 15.61 5.78
C VAL A 177 -19.75 16.59 5.12
N VAL A 178 -18.94 16.09 4.20
CA VAL A 178 -18.04 16.88 3.37
C VAL A 178 -18.56 16.86 1.94
N ARG A 179 -18.89 18.03 1.40
CA ARG A 179 -19.29 18.21 -0.01
C ARG A 179 -18.10 18.62 -0.83
N CYS A 180 -18.05 18.13 -2.06
CA CYS A 180 -17.01 18.50 -3.03
C CYS A 180 -17.56 18.39 -4.46
N ARG A 181 -16.85 18.97 -5.40
CA ARG A 181 -17.12 18.81 -6.83
C ARG A 181 -16.52 17.49 -7.33
N ALA A 182 -15.33 17.16 -6.82
CA ALA A 182 -14.67 15.90 -7.12
C ALA A 182 -13.93 15.36 -5.88
N ALA A 183 -13.76 14.05 -5.83
CA ALA A 183 -12.91 13.40 -4.82
C ALA A 183 -11.92 12.42 -5.46
N LEU A 184 -10.74 12.33 -4.84
CA LEU A 184 -9.72 11.33 -5.14
C LEU A 184 -9.58 10.37 -3.96
N LEU A 185 -9.74 9.07 -4.20
CA LEU A 185 -9.36 8.03 -3.26
C LEU A 185 -7.88 7.67 -3.45
N ALA A 186 -7.09 7.88 -2.38
CA ALA A 186 -5.66 7.56 -2.28
C ALA A 186 -5.39 6.82 -0.96
N THR A 187 -6.26 5.88 -0.62
CA THR A 187 -6.39 5.27 0.72
C THR A 187 -5.44 4.11 0.98
N GLY A 188 -4.60 3.75 0.00
CA GLY A 188 -3.67 2.63 0.09
C GLY A 188 -4.37 1.27 -0.06
N GLY A 189 -3.62 0.19 0.20
CA GLY A 189 -4.06 -1.18 -0.02
C GLY A 189 -4.88 -1.78 1.13
N TYR A 190 -5.09 -3.09 1.04
CA TYR A 190 -5.91 -3.85 1.98
C TYR A 190 -5.14 -4.97 2.71
N GLY A 191 -3.82 -4.84 2.83
CA GLY A 191 -2.99 -5.92 3.40
C GLY A 191 -3.33 -6.33 4.83
N ARG A 192 -3.97 -5.45 5.61
CA ARG A 192 -4.39 -5.77 7.00
C ARG A 192 -5.55 -6.74 7.11
N ILE A 193 -6.11 -7.23 5.98
CA ILE A 193 -7.01 -8.38 6.00
C ILE A 193 -6.26 -9.72 6.14
N PHE A 194 -4.93 -9.72 6.00
CA PHE A 194 -4.08 -10.88 6.25
C PHE A 194 -3.47 -10.82 7.65
N HIS A 195 -3.29 -11.97 8.29
CA HIS A 195 -2.62 -12.07 9.59
C HIS A 195 -1.13 -11.73 9.48
N LYS A 196 -0.46 -12.31 8.46
CA LYS A 196 0.94 -12.02 8.14
C LYS A 196 1.02 -10.95 7.06
N THR A 197 1.42 -9.74 7.45
CA THR A 197 1.49 -8.59 6.53
C THR A 197 2.52 -7.57 6.98
N THR A 198 3.23 -6.98 6.01
CA THR A 198 4.13 -5.84 6.24
C THR A 198 3.41 -4.52 6.35
N ASN A 199 2.10 -4.51 6.06
CA ASN A 199 1.33 -3.28 5.96
C ASN A 199 1.07 -2.66 7.33
N GLY A 200 1.15 -1.34 7.40
CA GLY A 200 0.78 -0.56 8.58
C GLY A 200 -0.69 -0.75 8.96
N HIS A 201 -1.01 -0.51 10.23
CA HIS A 201 -2.37 -0.72 10.77
C HIS A 201 -3.48 0.07 10.06
N SER A 202 -3.11 1.10 9.27
CA SER A 202 -4.05 1.92 8.50
C SER A 202 -4.49 1.30 7.17
N ASN A 203 -3.78 0.27 6.65
CA ASN A 203 -4.05 -0.33 5.34
C ASN A 203 -5.11 -1.45 5.43
N THR A 204 -6.31 -1.07 5.78
CA THR A 204 -7.43 -1.96 6.09
C THR A 204 -8.38 -2.21 4.92
N GLY A 205 -8.14 -1.57 3.75
CA GLY A 205 -8.99 -1.70 2.56
C GLY A 205 -10.29 -0.90 2.61
N ASP A 206 -10.42 0.02 3.55
CA ASP A 206 -11.66 0.79 3.77
C ASP A 206 -12.09 1.54 2.50
N GLY A 207 -11.16 2.27 1.86
CA GLY A 207 -11.48 3.05 0.67
C GLY A 207 -11.98 2.18 -0.48
N THR A 208 -11.31 1.06 -0.75
CA THR A 208 -11.73 0.08 -1.78
C THR A 208 -13.11 -0.50 -1.46
N ALA A 209 -13.34 -0.90 -0.20
CA ALA A 209 -14.62 -1.45 0.22
C ALA A 209 -15.77 -0.42 0.18
N ILE A 210 -15.49 0.83 0.56
CA ILE A 210 -16.45 1.93 0.50
C ILE A 210 -16.81 2.27 -0.95
N ALA A 211 -15.79 2.33 -1.84
CA ALA A 211 -16.00 2.55 -3.26
C ALA A 211 -16.84 1.43 -3.90
N TYR A 212 -16.55 0.17 -3.57
CA TYR A 212 -17.33 -0.97 -4.03
C TYR A 212 -18.82 -0.87 -3.59
N ARG A 213 -19.08 -0.53 -2.31
CA ARG A 213 -20.44 -0.33 -1.83
C ARG A 213 -21.16 0.83 -2.50
N ALA A 214 -20.42 1.82 -2.96
CA ALA A 214 -20.93 2.97 -3.72
C ALA A 214 -21.16 2.66 -5.22
N GLY A 215 -20.79 1.44 -5.69
CA GLY A 215 -20.99 1.00 -7.07
C GLY A 215 -19.74 1.15 -7.96
N ALA A 216 -18.56 1.40 -7.39
CA ALA A 216 -17.31 1.38 -8.15
C ALA A 216 -16.96 -0.06 -8.58
N VAL A 217 -16.43 -0.19 -9.80
CA VAL A 217 -15.93 -1.47 -10.32
C VAL A 217 -14.57 -1.74 -9.72
N LEU A 218 -14.33 -2.98 -9.29
CA LEU A 218 -13.03 -3.47 -8.84
C LEU A 218 -12.42 -4.37 -9.92
N ALA A 219 -11.08 -4.39 -9.99
CA ALA A 219 -10.34 -5.27 -10.91
C ALA A 219 -9.13 -5.89 -10.21
N ASP A 220 -8.70 -7.05 -10.71
CA ASP A 220 -7.47 -7.77 -10.32
C ASP A 220 -7.35 -8.07 -8.81
N MET A 221 -8.47 -8.22 -8.11
CA MET A 221 -8.51 -8.38 -6.65
C MET A 221 -7.82 -9.66 -6.17
N GLU A 222 -7.64 -10.65 -7.03
CA GLU A 222 -6.88 -11.88 -6.80
C GLU A 222 -5.36 -11.66 -6.78
N PHE A 223 -4.87 -10.54 -7.33
CA PHE A 223 -3.45 -10.27 -7.42
C PHE A 223 -2.94 -9.58 -6.14
N VAL A 224 -2.32 -10.36 -5.30
CA VAL A 224 -1.72 -9.95 -4.03
C VAL A 224 -0.28 -10.41 -3.98
N GLN A 225 0.65 -9.46 -3.79
CA GLN A 225 2.07 -9.76 -3.69
C GLN A 225 2.47 -10.08 -2.25
N PHE A 226 3.25 -11.15 -2.08
CA PHE A 226 3.89 -11.52 -0.82
C PHE A 226 5.37 -11.15 -0.90
N HIS A 227 5.87 -10.45 0.13
CA HIS A 227 7.30 -10.15 0.24
C HIS A 227 8.01 -11.35 0.88
N PRO A 228 9.11 -11.82 0.30
CA PRO A 228 9.78 -13.03 0.79
C PRO A 228 10.47 -12.84 2.14
N THR A 229 10.95 -11.63 2.45
CA THR A 229 11.78 -11.37 3.62
C THR A 229 11.10 -10.39 4.57
N THR A 230 10.37 -10.92 5.55
CA THR A 230 9.86 -10.16 6.69
C THR A 230 10.37 -10.79 7.98
N LEU A 231 10.60 -10.00 8.99
CA LEU A 231 11.10 -10.49 10.28
C LEU A 231 10.07 -11.43 10.91
N TYR A 232 10.49 -12.64 11.21
CA TYR A 232 9.62 -13.67 11.79
C TYR A 232 8.93 -13.19 13.08
N GLY A 233 7.65 -13.46 13.19
CA GLY A 233 6.81 -13.14 14.34
C GLY A 233 6.29 -11.70 14.39
N THR A 234 6.98 -10.74 13.76
CA THR A 234 6.55 -9.33 13.73
C THR A 234 6.05 -8.87 12.36
N ASN A 235 6.43 -9.57 11.31
CA ASN A 235 6.19 -9.24 9.90
C ASN A 235 6.73 -7.86 9.46
N ILE A 236 7.69 -7.30 10.21
CA ILE A 236 8.38 -6.07 9.81
C ILE A 236 9.19 -6.36 8.55
N LEU A 237 9.08 -5.46 7.56
CA LEU A 237 9.79 -5.61 6.30
C LEU A 237 11.31 -5.59 6.50
N ILE A 238 11.97 -6.66 6.06
CA ILE A 238 13.41 -6.65 5.79
C ILE A 238 13.59 -6.41 4.31
N SER A 239 14.08 -5.23 3.96
CA SER A 239 14.18 -4.73 2.59
C SER A 239 14.90 -5.72 1.67
N GLU A 240 14.47 -5.73 0.42
CA GLU A 240 15.15 -6.42 -0.67
C GLU A 240 16.61 -6.00 -0.83
N ALA A 241 16.97 -4.80 -0.36
CA ALA A 241 18.34 -4.31 -0.32
C ALA A 241 19.29 -5.29 0.40
N ALA A 242 18.83 -6.00 1.43
CA ALA A 242 19.64 -7.02 2.12
C ALA A 242 20.10 -8.14 1.16
N ARG A 243 19.20 -8.59 0.28
CA ARG A 243 19.54 -9.60 -0.75
C ARG A 243 20.38 -8.97 -1.87
N GLY A 244 20.07 -7.72 -2.24
CA GLY A 244 20.83 -6.95 -3.21
C GLY A 244 22.29 -6.73 -2.81
N GLU A 245 22.55 -6.52 -1.52
CA GLU A 245 23.90 -6.39 -0.96
C GLU A 245 24.62 -7.73 -0.79
N GLY A 246 23.97 -8.84 -1.11
CA GLY A 246 24.56 -10.18 -1.13
C GLY A 246 24.10 -11.11 -0.01
N GLY A 247 22.99 -10.81 0.68
CA GLY A 247 22.42 -11.71 1.70
C GLY A 247 21.94 -13.03 1.11
N TYR A 248 22.17 -14.16 1.84
CA TYR A 248 21.82 -15.50 1.44
C TYR A 248 20.57 -16.00 2.15
N LEU A 249 19.75 -16.78 1.45
CA LEU A 249 18.60 -17.48 2.03
C LEU A 249 18.99 -18.92 2.36
N ARG A 250 18.89 -19.28 3.66
CA ARG A 250 19.31 -20.61 4.16
C ARG A 250 18.16 -21.30 4.87
N ASN A 251 18.00 -22.59 4.58
CA ASN A 251 17.07 -23.47 5.28
C ASN A 251 17.67 -24.04 6.58
N ALA A 252 16.94 -24.94 7.25
CA ALA A 252 17.35 -25.52 8.53
C ALA A 252 18.68 -26.33 8.46
N SER A 253 19.03 -26.88 7.30
CA SER A 253 20.32 -27.57 7.11
C SER A 253 21.46 -26.60 6.76
N GLY A 254 21.22 -25.29 6.71
CA GLY A 254 22.20 -24.27 6.31
C GLY A 254 22.40 -24.18 4.79
N GLU A 255 21.62 -24.91 4.01
CA GLU A 255 21.70 -24.90 2.55
C GLU A 255 21.18 -23.57 1.97
N ARG A 256 21.90 -22.97 1.02
CA ARG A 256 21.46 -21.87 0.18
C ARG A 256 20.52 -22.39 -0.91
N PHE A 257 19.27 -22.61 -0.55
CA PHE A 257 18.30 -23.38 -1.35
C PHE A 257 17.88 -22.72 -2.66
N MET A 258 18.08 -21.41 -2.83
CA MET A 258 17.73 -20.72 -4.07
C MET A 258 18.47 -21.26 -5.31
N VAL A 259 19.60 -21.94 -5.13
CA VAL A 259 20.30 -22.67 -6.20
C VAL A 259 19.38 -23.66 -6.92
N ARG A 260 18.44 -24.31 -6.20
CA ARG A 260 17.49 -25.28 -6.77
C ARG A 260 16.34 -24.63 -7.51
N TYR A 261 15.88 -23.49 -7.03
CA TYR A 261 14.67 -22.84 -7.53
C TYR A 261 14.93 -21.78 -8.62
N ALA A 262 16.03 -21.06 -8.53
CA ALA A 262 16.39 -19.99 -9.45
C ALA A 262 17.92 -19.86 -9.60
N PRO A 263 18.60 -20.84 -10.24
CA PRO A 263 20.07 -20.93 -10.26
C PRO A 263 20.77 -19.72 -10.89
N GLN A 264 20.11 -18.99 -11.79
CA GLN A 264 20.70 -17.83 -12.47
C GLN A 264 20.60 -16.52 -11.66
N LYS A 265 19.45 -16.27 -11.02
CA LYS A 265 19.17 -15.04 -10.28
C LYS A 265 19.30 -15.20 -8.77
N MET A 266 19.25 -16.42 -8.28
CA MET A 266 19.37 -16.75 -6.86
C MET A 266 18.38 -15.92 -6.00
N GLU A 267 18.86 -15.28 -4.95
CA GLU A 267 18.08 -14.42 -4.05
C GLU A 267 17.52 -13.15 -4.72
N LEU A 268 17.99 -12.81 -5.92
CA LEU A 268 17.49 -11.70 -6.74
C LEU A 268 16.47 -12.13 -7.80
N ALA A 269 15.98 -13.36 -7.73
CA ALA A 269 14.81 -13.78 -8.50
C ALA A 269 13.58 -12.92 -8.15
N PRO A 270 12.55 -12.86 -9.01
CA PRO A 270 11.30 -12.16 -8.72
C PRO A 270 10.70 -12.57 -7.36
N ARG A 271 10.01 -11.64 -6.71
CA ARG A 271 9.50 -11.84 -5.33
C ARG A 271 8.59 -13.03 -5.17
N ASP A 272 7.74 -13.27 -6.16
CA ASP A 272 6.84 -14.42 -6.21
C ASP A 272 7.61 -15.74 -6.22
N VAL A 273 8.67 -15.84 -7.04
CA VAL A 273 9.55 -17.01 -7.09
C VAL A 273 10.22 -17.26 -5.74
N VAL A 274 10.80 -16.21 -5.15
CA VAL A 274 11.48 -16.34 -3.85
C VAL A 274 10.48 -16.71 -2.74
N SER A 275 9.31 -16.06 -2.70
CA SER A 275 8.27 -16.35 -1.70
C SER A 275 7.77 -17.78 -1.81
N ARG A 276 7.44 -18.26 -3.02
CA ARG A 276 7.05 -19.65 -3.25
C ARG A 276 8.13 -20.65 -2.84
N SER A 277 9.39 -20.33 -3.15
CA SER A 277 10.53 -21.19 -2.76
C SER A 277 10.64 -21.30 -1.24
N ILE A 278 10.52 -20.22 -0.50
CA ILE A 278 10.54 -20.21 0.96
C ILE A 278 9.37 -21.02 1.53
N PHE A 279 8.14 -20.79 1.03
CA PHE A 279 6.99 -21.58 1.45
C PHE A 279 7.16 -23.07 1.18
N GLN A 280 7.76 -23.43 0.04
CA GLN A 280 8.04 -24.84 -0.29
C GLN A 280 9.04 -25.45 0.67
N GLU A 281 10.13 -24.74 1.02
CA GLU A 281 11.11 -25.20 2.02
C GLU A 281 10.44 -25.43 3.38
N ILE A 282 9.60 -24.51 3.83
CA ILE A 282 8.85 -24.63 5.09
C ILE A 282 7.86 -25.81 5.03
N LYS A 283 7.07 -25.92 3.97
CA LYS A 283 6.05 -26.95 3.78
C LYS A 283 6.66 -28.37 3.74
N GLU A 284 7.84 -28.51 3.18
CA GLU A 284 8.57 -29.81 3.10
C GLU A 284 9.41 -30.12 4.36
N GLY A 285 9.23 -29.32 5.43
CA GLY A 285 9.90 -29.58 6.71
C GLY A 285 11.37 -29.16 6.76
N ARG A 286 11.84 -28.37 5.80
CA ARG A 286 13.19 -27.77 5.79
C ARG A 286 13.26 -26.35 6.36
N GLY A 287 12.15 -25.83 6.88
CA GLY A 287 12.12 -24.62 7.68
C GLY A 287 12.66 -24.83 9.09
N LEU A 288 12.90 -23.73 9.81
CA LEU A 288 13.30 -23.72 11.22
C LEU A 288 12.07 -23.44 12.11
N GLY A 289 12.11 -23.91 13.35
CA GLY A 289 11.08 -23.66 14.36
C GLY A 289 9.66 -23.92 13.83
N ASP A 290 8.77 -22.96 14.08
CA ASP A 290 7.37 -23.03 13.67
C ASP A 290 7.12 -22.48 12.24
N GLY A 291 8.13 -22.44 11.35
CA GLY A 291 7.95 -22.09 9.96
C GLY A 291 8.65 -20.81 9.51
N TYR A 292 9.94 -20.69 9.73
CA TYR A 292 10.78 -19.62 9.19
C TYR A 292 12.04 -20.16 8.50
N ILE A 293 12.78 -19.30 7.82
CA ILE A 293 14.13 -19.56 7.28
C ILE A 293 15.09 -18.45 7.73
N HIS A 294 16.36 -18.59 7.39
CA HIS A 294 17.37 -17.58 7.70
C HIS A 294 17.72 -16.70 6.50
N LEU A 295 17.77 -15.38 6.73
CA LEU A 295 18.49 -14.43 5.89
C LEU A 295 19.87 -14.20 6.51
N ASP A 296 20.90 -14.71 5.86
CA ASP A 296 22.28 -14.69 6.34
C ASP A 296 23.05 -13.52 5.75
N LEU A 297 23.42 -12.54 6.59
CA LEU A 297 24.25 -11.39 6.27
C LEU A 297 25.64 -11.45 6.90
N THR A 298 25.95 -12.51 7.69
CA THR A 298 27.15 -12.59 8.52
C THR A 298 28.45 -12.48 7.73
N HIS A 299 28.45 -12.96 6.47
CA HIS A 299 29.62 -12.90 5.59
C HIS A 299 29.90 -11.51 5.02
N LEU A 300 28.98 -10.54 5.13
CA LEU A 300 29.15 -9.17 4.64
C LEU A 300 30.05 -8.32 5.55
N GLY A 301 30.12 -8.68 6.83
CA GLY A 301 30.86 -7.95 7.85
C GLY A 301 30.13 -6.69 8.38
N PRO A 302 30.44 -6.27 9.62
CA PRO A 302 29.72 -5.18 10.29
C PRO A 302 29.82 -3.84 9.57
N ASP A 303 30.98 -3.50 9.00
CA ASP A 303 31.18 -2.21 8.32
C ASP A 303 30.29 -2.04 7.08
N LYS A 304 30.11 -3.13 6.31
CA LYS A 304 29.23 -3.10 5.13
C LYS A 304 27.77 -3.00 5.55
N ILE A 305 27.38 -3.77 6.55
CA ILE A 305 25.99 -3.75 7.09
C ILE A 305 25.65 -2.35 7.59
N LEU A 306 26.50 -1.75 8.42
CA LEU A 306 26.25 -0.42 8.99
C LEU A 306 26.20 0.69 7.91
N ARG A 307 26.98 0.57 6.84
CA ARG A 307 26.99 1.60 5.76
C ARG A 307 25.86 1.46 4.78
N GLN A 308 25.49 0.22 4.38
CA GLN A 308 24.56 -0.04 3.28
C GLN A 308 23.15 -0.42 3.76
N LEU A 309 23.05 -0.97 4.98
CA LEU A 309 21.83 -1.53 5.54
C LEU A 309 21.57 -1.05 6.99
N PRO A 310 21.76 0.26 7.32
CA PRO A 310 21.69 0.74 8.70
C PRO A 310 20.34 0.47 9.34
N GLN A 311 19.23 0.68 8.64
CA GLN A 311 17.88 0.42 9.16
C GLN A 311 17.64 -1.07 9.39
N ILE A 312 18.13 -1.95 8.52
CA ILE A 312 18.00 -3.41 8.71
C ILE A 312 18.79 -3.83 9.96
N ASN A 313 19.97 -3.26 10.17
CA ASN A 313 20.74 -3.48 11.39
C ASN A 313 19.94 -3.09 12.63
N ASP A 314 19.37 -1.89 12.64
CA ASP A 314 18.55 -1.39 13.75
C ASP A 314 17.30 -2.25 13.98
N LEU A 315 16.61 -2.66 12.91
CA LEU A 315 15.44 -3.54 13.01
C LEU A 315 15.78 -4.90 13.61
N ALA A 316 16.91 -5.50 13.22
CA ALA A 316 17.39 -6.77 13.77
C ALA A 316 17.69 -6.65 15.28
N HIS A 317 18.36 -5.59 15.68
CA HIS A 317 18.66 -5.32 17.09
C HIS A 317 17.40 -5.04 17.93
N LEU A 318 16.51 -4.18 17.44
CA LEU A 318 15.35 -3.70 18.19
C LEU A 318 14.24 -4.75 18.32
N TYR A 319 14.00 -5.54 17.27
CA TYR A 319 12.83 -6.42 17.17
C TYR A 319 13.16 -7.91 17.22
N ALA A 320 14.39 -8.30 16.95
CA ALA A 320 14.84 -9.68 17.06
C ALA A 320 15.93 -9.89 18.13
N ALA A 321 16.42 -8.81 18.74
CA ALA A 321 17.49 -8.83 19.74
C ALA A 321 18.75 -9.55 19.23
N LEU A 322 19.11 -9.40 17.95
CA LEU A 322 20.26 -10.05 17.32
C LEU A 322 21.13 -9.05 16.56
N ASP A 323 22.43 -9.38 16.46
CA ASP A 323 23.38 -8.67 15.61
C ASP A 323 23.47 -9.39 14.24
N PRO A 324 23.01 -8.77 13.12
CA PRO A 324 23.00 -9.41 11.81
C PRO A 324 24.41 -9.68 11.24
N ALA A 325 25.45 -9.07 11.81
CA ALA A 325 26.83 -9.40 11.46
C ALA A 325 27.32 -10.70 12.08
N GLN A 326 26.63 -11.22 13.09
CA GLN A 326 27.02 -12.43 13.83
C GLN A 326 25.98 -13.54 13.73
N THR A 327 24.70 -13.19 13.57
CA THR A 327 23.59 -14.15 13.61
C THR A 327 22.65 -13.90 12.44
N PRO A 328 22.30 -14.94 11.66
CA PRO A 328 21.31 -14.81 10.59
C PRO A 328 19.94 -14.33 11.11
N ILE A 329 19.26 -13.50 10.33
CA ILE A 329 17.96 -12.95 10.66
C ILE A 329 16.88 -13.99 10.37
N PRO A 330 16.01 -14.38 11.32
CA PRO A 330 14.86 -15.24 11.06
C PRO A 330 13.82 -14.49 10.24
N ILE A 331 13.40 -15.08 9.11
CA ILE A 331 12.46 -14.44 8.19
C ILE A 331 11.37 -15.41 7.72
N GLU A 332 10.22 -14.81 7.35
CA GLU A 332 9.11 -15.52 6.74
C GLU A 332 8.46 -14.63 5.65
N PRO A 333 7.79 -15.19 4.64
CA PRO A 333 7.01 -14.42 3.69
C PRO A 333 5.73 -13.87 4.32
N ALA A 334 5.37 -12.63 3.95
CA ALA A 334 4.13 -12.00 4.37
C ALA A 334 3.50 -11.19 3.23
N GLN A 335 2.18 -10.97 3.30
CA GLN A 335 1.50 -10.08 2.39
C GLN A 335 2.17 -8.70 2.40
N HIS A 336 2.33 -8.09 1.23
CA HIS A 336 3.10 -6.86 1.10
C HIS A 336 2.42 -5.77 0.28
N TYR A 337 1.85 -6.11 -0.89
CA TYR A 337 1.27 -5.15 -1.81
C TYR A 337 0.00 -5.71 -2.46
N SER A 338 -1.00 -4.84 -2.62
CA SER A 338 -2.26 -5.17 -3.29
C SER A 338 -2.21 -4.61 -4.71
N MET A 339 -2.14 -5.47 -5.75
CA MET A 339 -2.18 -5.02 -7.13
C MET A 339 -3.60 -4.74 -7.60
N GLY A 340 -4.58 -5.47 -7.11
CA GLY A 340 -5.99 -5.21 -7.35
C GLY A 340 -6.54 -4.03 -6.56
N GLY A 341 -7.62 -3.42 -7.09
CA GLY A 341 -8.24 -2.25 -6.46
C GLY A 341 -9.39 -1.68 -7.28
N ILE A 342 -9.69 -0.42 -7.08
CA ILE A 342 -10.72 0.32 -7.81
C ILE A 342 -10.26 0.49 -9.25
N ARG A 343 -11.03 -0.05 -10.23
CA ARG A 343 -10.71 0.08 -11.64
C ARG A 343 -10.77 1.54 -12.08
N VAL A 344 -9.71 1.99 -12.75
CA VAL A 344 -9.58 3.34 -13.28
C VAL A 344 -9.02 3.32 -14.70
N ASN A 345 -9.25 4.42 -15.44
CA ASN A 345 -8.56 4.70 -16.69
C ASN A 345 -7.20 5.39 -16.45
N LEU A 346 -6.48 5.72 -17.53
CA LEU A 346 -5.17 6.39 -17.46
C LEU A 346 -5.22 7.79 -16.81
N ASP A 347 -6.37 8.42 -16.75
CA ASP A 347 -6.62 9.69 -16.09
C ASP A 347 -7.11 9.53 -14.64
N CYS A 348 -7.02 8.30 -14.10
CA CYS A 348 -7.45 7.93 -12.75
C CYS A 348 -8.97 8.03 -12.49
N GLU A 349 -9.81 8.15 -13.52
CA GLU A 349 -11.26 8.22 -13.38
C GLU A 349 -11.86 6.83 -13.14
N THR A 350 -12.81 6.76 -12.20
CA THR A 350 -13.63 5.56 -11.96
C THR A 350 -14.89 5.59 -12.84
N ASN A 351 -15.72 4.56 -12.74
CA ASN A 351 -17.06 4.56 -13.35
C ASN A 351 -18.07 5.48 -12.63
N ILE A 352 -17.72 6.08 -11.49
CA ILE A 352 -18.56 7.04 -10.77
C ILE A 352 -18.10 8.45 -11.13
N SER A 353 -18.98 9.23 -11.75
CA SER A 353 -18.65 10.59 -12.18
C SER A 353 -18.24 11.47 -11.01
N GLY A 354 -17.08 12.16 -11.11
CA GLY A 354 -16.51 12.99 -10.05
C GLY A 354 -15.74 12.22 -8.98
N LEU A 355 -15.60 10.90 -9.12
CA LEU A 355 -14.76 10.07 -8.27
C LEU A 355 -13.56 9.56 -9.03
N LEU A 356 -12.36 9.88 -8.54
CA LEU A 356 -11.09 9.36 -9.02
C LEU A 356 -10.49 8.41 -7.98
N ALA A 357 -9.55 7.56 -8.41
CA ALA A 357 -8.72 6.76 -7.51
C ALA A 357 -7.29 6.62 -8.08
N ALA A 358 -6.28 6.61 -7.21
CA ALA A 358 -4.88 6.47 -7.64
C ALA A 358 -4.01 5.81 -6.56
N GLY A 359 -2.86 5.25 -6.97
CA GLY A 359 -1.96 4.48 -6.10
C GLY A 359 -2.58 3.15 -5.69
N GLU A 360 -2.06 2.53 -4.64
CA GLU A 360 -2.41 1.15 -4.24
C GLU A 360 -3.91 0.89 -3.94
N THR A 361 -4.75 1.91 -3.82
CA THR A 361 -6.22 1.73 -3.71
C THR A 361 -6.89 1.54 -5.07
N ALA A 362 -6.21 1.94 -6.15
CA ALA A 362 -6.70 1.87 -7.52
C ALA A 362 -6.07 0.70 -8.26
N ASN A 363 -6.70 0.33 -9.37
CA ASN A 363 -6.16 -0.59 -10.35
C ASN A 363 -6.21 0.07 -11.73
N VAL A 364 -5.07 0.57 -12.18
CA VAL A 364 -4.82 0.96 -13.57
C VAL A 364 -4.11 -0.17 -14.34
N SER A 365 -3.93 -1.32 -13.67
CA SER A 365 -3.32 -2.55 -14.18
C SER A 365 -1.85 -2.44 -14.60
N VAL A 366 -1.05 -1.60 -13.94
CA VAL A 366 0.41 -1.46 -14.21
C VAL A 366 1.27 -2.58 -13.64
N HIS A 367 0.73 -3.46 -12.81
CA HIS A 367 1.52 -4.44 -12.07
C HIS A 367 1.28 -5.88 -12.49
N GLY A 368 0.20 -6.15 -13.22
CA GLY A 368 -0.20 -7.53 -13.54
C GLY A 368 -0.32 -8.39 -12.28
N ALA A 369 0.09 -9.65 -12.37
CA ALA A 369 0.02 -10.59 -11.26
C ALA A 369 1.14 -10.44 -10.22
N ASN A 370 2.23 -9.71 -10.55
CA ASN A 370 3.37 -9.56 -9.65
C ASN A 370 4.13 -8.25 -9.92
N ARG A 371 4.14 -7.37 -8.96
CA ARG A 371 4.73 -6.04 -9.06
C ARG A 371 6.27 -6.07 -9.04
N LEU A 372 6.90 -5.40 -9.99
CA LEU A 372 8.34 -5.19 -10.01
C LEU A 372 8.78 -4.33 -8.80
N GLY A 373 9.90 -4.71 -8.15
CA GLY A 373 10.46 -3.92 -7.04
C GLY A 373 10.71 -2.45 -7.45
N GLY A 374 10.30 -1.49 -6.61
CA GLY A 374 10.44 -0.04 -6.89
C GLY A 374 9.27 0.59 -7.65
N ASN A 375 8.46 -0.18 -8.39
CA ASN A 375 7.34 0.38 -9.17
C ASN A 375 6.16 0.85 -8.30
N SER A 376 5.97 0.32 -7.08
CA SER A 376 4.89 0.82 -6.21
C SER A 376 5.06 2.28 -5.82
N LEU A 377 6.29 2.66 -5.44
CA LEU A 377 6.57 4.05 -5.11
C LEU A 377 6.46 4.96 -6.34
N LEU A 378 6.95 4.47 -7.50
CA LEU A 378 6.80 5.21 -8.75
C LEU A 378 5.33 5.41 -9.11
N GLU A 379 4.50 4.36 -9.02
CA GLU A 379 3.06 4.45 -9.27
C GLU A 379 2.40 5.53 -8.41
N THR A 380 2.72 5.57 -7.11
CA THR A 380 2.11 6.55 -6.20
C THR A 380 2.35 7.99 -6.63
N VAL A 381 3.52 8.31 -7.18
CA VAL A 381 3.87 9.68 -7.58
C VAL A 381 3.48 9.98 -9.03
N VAL A 382 3.59 9.03 -9.96
CA VAL A 382 3.16 9.22 -11.35
C VAL A 382 1.64 9.38 -11.43
N PHE A 383 0.88 8.41 -10.92
CA PHE A 383 -0.58 8.49 -10.98
C PHE A 383 -1.16 9.48 -9.96
N GLY A 384 -0.46 9.76 -8.85
CA GLY A 384 -0.79 10.89 -7.98
C GLY A 384 -0.72 12.23 -8.72
N ARG A 385 0.36 12.46 -9.48
CA ARG A 385 0.54 13.63 -10.33
C ARG A 385 -0.54 13.72 -11.41
N ARG A 386 -0.82 12.63 -12.12
CA ARG A 386 -1.86 12.58 -13.16
C ARG A 386 -3.23 12.89 -12.59
N ALA A 387 -3.59 12.24 -11.48
CA ALA A 387 -4.85 12.50 -10.78
C ALA A 387 -4.97 13.97 -10.38
N GLY A 388 -3.93 14.57 -9.77
CA GLY A 388 -3.91 15.97 -9.38
C GLY A 388 -4.19 16.93 -10.54
N LYS A 389 -3.54 16.72 -11.69
CA LYS A 389 -3.76 17.50 -12.92
C LYS A 389 -5.17 17.28 -13.49
N HIS A 390 -5.70 16.05 -13.41
CA HIS A 390 -7.01 15.72 -13.96
C HIS A 390 -8.17 16.22 -13.09
N LEU A 391 -7.99 16.31 -11.77
CA LEU A 391 -8.99 16.87 -10.84
C LEU A 391 -9.47 18.26 -11.24
N LEU A 392 -8.66 19.03 -11.97
CA LEU A 392 -9.07 20.34 -12.52
C LEU A 392 -10.30 20.22 -13.43
N LYS A 393 -10.31 19.26 -14.34
CA LYS A 393 -11.43 19.05 -15.28
C LYS A 393 -12.71 18.64 -14.53
N ALA A 394 -12.57 17.98 -13.39
CA ALA A 394 -13.70 17.55 -12.58
C ALA A 394 -14.35 18.70 -11.80
N THR A 395 -13.67 19.86 -11.64
CA THR A 395 -14.23 21.05 -10.95
C THR A 395 -15.25 21.82 -11.79
N ASP A 396 -15.34 21.57 -13.08
CA ASP A 396 -16.37 22.18 -13.96
C ASP A 396 -17.80 21.70 -13.63
N ARG A 397 -17.93 20.68 -12.79
CA ARG A 397 -19.23 20.18 -12.35
C ARG A 397 -19.86 21.10 -11.31
N PRO A 398 -21.18 21.35 -11.40
CA PRO A 398 -21.88 22.03 -10.33
C PRO A 398 -21.85 21.19 -9.04
N PRO A 399 -21.79 21.81 -7.85
CA PRO A 399 -21.84 21.08 -6.60
C PRO A 399 -23.17 20.30 -6.50
N PRO A 400 -23.12 19.02 -6.10
CA PRO A 400 -24.33 18.19 -6.02
C PRO A 400 -25.32 18.74 -4.97
N ARG A 401 -26.62 18.59 -5.26
CA ARG A 401 -27.74 19.08 -4.42
C ARG A 401 -28.37 17.99 -3.54
N ALA A 402 -27.79 16.79 -3.48
CA ALA A 402 -28.38 15.66 -2.77
C ALA A 402 -28.70 15.97 -1.30
N SER A 403 -29.80 15.43 -0.82
CA SER A 403 -30.08 15.38 0.61
C SER A 403 -29.21 14.31 1.26
N LEU A 404 -28.25 14.73 2.06
CA LEU A 404 -27.29 13.86 2.75
C LEU A 404 -27.79 13.46 4.16
N ASP A 405 -28.97 13.93 4.55
CA ASP A 405 -29.50 13.75 5.90
C ASP A 405 -29.87 12.29 6.22
N GLN A 406 -30.32 11.55 5.21
CA GLN A 406 -30.66 10.12 5.39
C GLN A 406 -29.42 9.26 5.68
N ALA A 407 -28.30 9.49 4.98
CA ALA A 407 -27.06 8.79 5.24
C ALA A 407 -26.53 9.11 6.63
N LEU A 408 -26.55 10.40 7.00
CA LEU A 408 -26.15 10.84 8.33
C LEU A 408 -27.01 10.18 9.42
N ALA A 409 -28.34 10.19 9.27
CA ALA A 409 -29.27 9.57 10.23
C ALA A 409 -29.04 8.05 10.35
N ARG A 410 -28.80 7.35 9.23
CA ARG A 410 -28.52 5.91 9.24
C ARG A 410 -27.25 5.59 10.04
N TRP A 411 -26.17 6.32 9.82
CA TRP A 411 -24.91 6.09 10.53
C TRP A 411 -24.99 6.51 12.00
N GLN A 412 -25.68 7.60 12.32
CA GLN A 412 -25.97 7.97 13.71
C GLN A 412 -26.72 6.85 14.43
N ALA A 413 -27.72 6.24 13.78
CA ALA A 413 -28.43 5.11 14.35
C ALA A 413 -27.51 3.90 14.60
N ILE A 414 -26.55 3.61 13.71
CA ILE A 414 -25.56 2.53 13.89
C ILE A 414 -24.66 2.81 15.10
N PHE A 415 -24.13 4.03 15.24
CA PHE A 415 -23.26 4.41 16.35
C PHE A 415 -23.98 4.52 17.70
N CYS A 416 -25.26 4.90 17.70
CA CYS A 416 -26.02 5.12 18.92
C CYS A 416 -26.87 3.90 19.34
N ALA A 417 -26.97 2.85 18.52
CA ALA A 417 -27.79 1.67 18.79
C ALA A 417 -27.15 0.76 19.85
N GLY A 418 -27.10 1.23 21.09
CA GLY A 418 -26.67 0.44 22.23
C GLY A 418 -27.59 -0.78 22.45
N LYS A 419 -27.07 -1.99 22.27
CA LYS A 419 -27.63 -3.24 22.79
C LYS A 419 -26.51 -4.11 23.34
N PRO A 420 -26.73 -4.92 24.37
CA PRO A 420 -25.70 -5.75 24.97
C PRO A 420 -25.10 -6.71 23.94
N GLN A 421 -23.77 -6.85 23.95
CA GLN A 421 -23.06 -7.87 23.19
C GLN A 421 -23.44 -9.26 23.66
N GLN A 422 -23.59 -10.20 22.73
CA GLN A 422 -23.64 -11.62 23.13
C GLN A 422 -22.25 -12.04 23.63
N PRO A 423 -22.15 -12.86 24.68
CA PRO A 423 -20.86 -13.39 25.14
C PRO A 423 -20.13 -14.11 24.02
N GLY A 424 -18.87 -13.71 23.74
CA GLY A 424 -17.98 -14.41 22.81
C GLY A 424 -17.74 -13.76 21.45
N ASP A 425 -18.57 -12.83 20.97
CA ASP A 425 -18.36 -12.12 19.72
C ASP A 425 -17.90 -10.67 19.96
N SER A 426 -16.72 -10.34 19.42
CA SER A 426 -16.22 -8.96 19.37
C SER A 426 -15.75 -8.63 17.96
N ALA A 427 -15.71 -7.35 17.59
CA ALA A 427 -15.18 -6.90 16.30
C ALA A 427 -13.73 -7.35 16.12
N SER A 428 -12.92 -7.36 17.19
CA SER A 428 -11.54 -7.83 17.16
C SER A 428 -11.45 -9.33 16.90
N ALA A 429 -12.28 -10.15 17.53
CA ALA A 429 -12.30 -11.61 17.31
C ALA A 429 -12.73 -11.96 15.88
N ILE A 430 -13.70 -11.24 15.31
CA ILE A 430 -14.13 -11.43 13.93
C ILE A 430 -13.00 -11.00 12.98
N ARG A 431 -12.33 -9.87 13.22
CA ARG A 431 -11.18 -9.42 12.42
C ARG A 431 -10.05 -10.44 12.44
N GLU A 432 -9.71 -10.98 13.61
CA GLU A 432 -8.68 -12.00 13.73
C GLU A 432 -9.04 -13.27 12.96
N ALA A 433 -10.30 -13.71 13.00
CA ALA A 433 -10.77 -14.85 12.23
C ALA A 433 -10.68 -14.57 10.71
N ILE A 434 -11.07 -13.38 10.22
CA ILE A 434 -10.88 -12.98 8.83
C ILE A 434 -9.39 -13.05 8.45
N ASN A 435 -8.53 -12.48 9.28
CA ASN A 435 -7.09 -12.42 9.00
C ASN A 435 -6.48 -13.82 8.89
N ARG A 436 -6.90 -14.75 9.72
CA ARG A 436 -6.46 -16.16 9.65
C ARG A 436 -6.98 -16.84 8.38
N THR A 437 -8.28 -16.78 8.10
CA THR A 437 -8.86 -17.35 6.88
C THR A 437 -8.14 -16.84 5.62
N MET A 438 -7.89 -15.53 5.54
CA MET A 438 -7.19 -14.93 4.39
C MET A 438 -5.73 -15.40 4.29
N THR A 439 -5.02 -15.54 5.41
CA THR A 439 -3.63 -16.00 5.41
C THR A 439 -3.52 -17.47 5.04
N ASP A 440 -4.37 -18.30 5.61
CA ASP A 440 -4.25 -19.77 5.53
C ASP A 440 -4.81 -20.31 4.20
N LYS A 441 -5.92 -19.73 3.68
CA LYS A 441 -6.66 -20.23 2.52
C LYS A 441 -6.54 -19.36 1.26
N VAL A 442 -6.16 -18.08 1.40
CA VAL A 442 -6.05 -17.11 0.31
C VAL A 442 -4.61 -16.53 0.23
N GLY A 443 -3.64 -17.31 0.71
CA GLY A 443 -2.23 -16.95 0.79
C GLY A 443 -1.47 -17.09 -0.53
N VAL A 444 -0.19 -17.48 -0.44
CA VAL A 444 0.71 -17.64 -1.62
C VAL A 444 0.27 -18.77 -2.53
N PHE A 445 -0.12 -19.91 -1.96
CA PHE A 445 -0.71 -21.02 -2.68
C PHE A 445 -2.21 -21.08 -2.41
N ARG A 446 -2.98 -21.34 -3.45
CA ARG A 446 -4.45 -21.37 -3.38
C ARG A 446 -4.98 -22.54 -4.18
N THR A 447 -5.95 -23.23 -3.63
CA THR A 447 -6.68 -24.30 -4.33
C THR A 447 -8.15 -23.91 -4.43
N GLY A 448 -8.87 -24.45 -5.42
CA GLY A 448 -10.29 -24.18 -5.57
C GLY A 448 -11.13 -24.65 -4.36
N GLU A 449 -10.67 -25.64 -3.62
CA GLU A 449 -11.31 -26.12 -2.39
C GLU A 449 -11.13 -25.12 -1.25
N GLU A 450 -9.90 -24.73 -0.93
CA GLU A 450 -9.58 -23.73 0.10
C GLU A 450 -10.27 -22.39 -0.16
N LEU A 451 -10.34 -21.94 -1.43
CA LEU A 451 -11.04 -20.71 -1.79
C LEU A 451 -12.55 -20.79 -1.55
N ARG A 452 -13.19 -21.94 -1.82
CA ARG A 452 -14.63 -22.12 -1.53
C ARG A 452 -14.89 -22.09 -0.02
N GLU A 453 -14.07 -22.79 0.75
CA GLU A 453 -14.15 -22.75 2.23
C GLU A 453 -13.95 -21.32 2.76
N ALA A 454 -12.96 -20.58 2.25
CA ALA A 454 -12.74 -19.19 2.64
C ALA A 454 -13.97 -18.30 2.38
N VAL A 455 -14.62 -18.46 1.23
CA VAL A 455 -15.87 -17.72 0.91
C VAL A 455 -16.98 -18.03 1.92
N GLU A 456 -17.16 -19.30 2.30
CA GLU A 456 -18.18 -19.72 3.27
C GLU A 456 -17.87 -19.19 4.68
N GLU A 457 -16.61 -19.25 5.11
CA GLU A 457 -16.16 -18.71 6.40
C GLU A 457 -16.34 -17.19 6.48
N ILE A 458 -15.92 -16.45 5.46
CA ILE A 458 -16.10 -15.00 5.40
C ILE A 458 -17.59 -14.63 5.39
N ALA A 459 -18.43 -15.39 4.67
CA ALA A 459 -19.89 -15.18 4.72
C ALA A 459 -20.48 -15.42 6.11
N ALA A 460 -19.98 -16.42 6.85
CA ALA A 460 -20.37 -16.67 8.23
C ALA A 460 -19.92 -15.55 9.18
N LEU A 461 -18.69 -15.10 9.04
CA LEU A 461 -18.13 -13.97 9.81
C LEU A 461 -18.90 -12.67 9.54
N ARG A 462 -19.29 -12.42 8.29
CA ARG A 462 -20.15 -11.27 7.92
C ARG A 462 -21.50 -11.32 8.64
N ARG A 463 -22.14 -12.50 8.75
CA ARG A 463 -23.40 -12.65 9.51
C ARG A 463 -23.19 -12.37 11.00
N ARG A 464 -22.11 -12.88 11.60
CA ARG A 464 -21.73 -12.60 12.99
C ARG A 464 -21.51 -11.11 13.22
N TYR A 465 -20.75 -10.45 12.33
CA TYR A 465 -20.55 -9.01 12.39
C TYR A 465 -21.87 -8.24 12.32
N GLY A 466 -22.79 -8.62 11.43
CA GLY A 466 -24.11 -7.99 11.33
C GLY A 466 -24.97 -8.14 12.59
N ALA A 467 -24.66 -9.11 13.45
CA ALA A 467 -25.32 -9.31 14.74
C ALA A 467 -24.64 -8.52 15.89
N LEU A 468 -23.43 -7.98 15.69
CA LEU A 468 -22.77 -7.14 16.68
C LEU A 468 -23.58 -5.88 16.95
N ARG A 469 -23.56 -5.46 18.20
CA ARG A 469 -24.14 -4.19 18.65
C ARG A 469 -23.08 -3.37 19.36
N ALA A 470 -23.18 -2.06 19.27
CA ALA A 470 -22.35 -1.18 20.08
C ALA A 470 -22.58 -1.48 21.55
N PRO A 471 -21.55 -1.43 22.42
CA PRO A 471 -21.73 -1.49 23.85
C PRO A 471 -22.79 -0.48 24.31
N ALA A 472 -23.68 -0.90 25.20
CA ALA A 472 -24.68 0.01 25.78
C ALA A 472 -23.97 1.10 26.59
N GLY A 473 -24.13 2.37 26.21
CA GLY A 473 -23.53 3.53 26.87
C GLY A 473 -23.46 4.74 25.95
N GLU A 474 -23.46 5.90 26.51
CA GLU A 474 -23.40 7.20 25.80
C GLU A 474 -22.02 7.50 25.17
N HIS A 475 -21.15 6.50 24.99
CA HIS A 475 -19.82 6.71 24.43
C HIS A 475 -19.87 6.68 22.90
N PRO A 476 -19.67 7.84 22.25
CA PRO A 476 -19.68 7.95 20.79
C PRO A 476 -18.47 7.27 20.13
N PHE A 477 -17.46 6.80 20.88
CA PHE A 477 -16.24 6.18 20.38
C PHE A 477 -16.41 4.69 20.03
N ASN A 478 -17.39 4.36 19.19
CA ASN A 478 -17.59 3.01 18.68
C ASN A 478 -16.82 2.74 17.38
N TYR A 479 -15.62 3.28 17.27
CA TYR A 479 -14.76 3.16 16.07
C TYR A 479 -14.51 1.71 15.63
N GLN A 480 -14.59 0.76 16.56
CA GLN A 480 -14.44 -0.67 16.24
C GLN A 480 -15.54 -1.23 15.31
N LEU A 481 -16.63 -0.50 15.12
CA LEU A 481 -17.75 -0.86 14.25
C LEU A 481 -17.63 -0.26 12.83
N ILE A 482 -16.65 0.55 12.57
CA ILE A 482 -16.28 1.06 11.26
C ILE A 482 -15.24 0.14 10.67
#